data_314699a0e2ecefd5c9531a87536c2903
#
_entry.id   314699a0e2ecefd5c9531a87536c2903
#
_cell.length_a   1.000
_cell.length_b   1.000
_cell.length_c   1.000
_cell.angle_alpha   90.00
_cell.angle_beta   90.00
_cell.angle_gamma   90.00
#
_symmetry.space_group_name_H-M   'P 1'
#
loop_
_entity.id
_entity.type
_entity.pdbx_description
1 polymer ?
#
loop_
_entity_poly.entity_id
_entity_poly.type
_entity_poly.pdbx_seq_one_letter_code
_entity_poly.pdbx_strand_id
1 'polypeptide(L)'
;VKNNWSNSEAKKYIKKYQKLGHTTDMALRVYTTRLLGRNSELVLHGGGNTSVKTSVKDIDGKNYDVLCVKGSGWDMAEIEPAGLPAVKLKPLLALRNKKYLSDEDMVAYQKRNLIDIKSPNPSVETFLHAFLPFKFVDHTHSDAIMDVTNRPNGKELCKKIFGNKVSIVPYVMPGFGLAQKINEIYSKNPNINCLILLNH
;
A
#
# COMPACT_ATOMS: atom_id res chain seq x y z
N VAL A 1 1.27 20.04 5.06
CA VAL A 1 0.16 19.09 5.29
C VAL A 1 -0.26 19.14 6.77
N LYS A 2 -1.55 19.40 7.04
CA LYS A 2 -2.11 19.40 8.40
C LYS A 2 -2.46 17.97 8.82
N ASN A 3 -2.18 17.60 10.06
CA ASN A 3 -2.66 16.34 10.61
C ASN A 3 -4.18 16.43 10.87
N ASN A 4 -4.97 15.69 10.09
CA ASN A 4 -6.43 15.64 10.18
C ASN A 4 -6.93 14.40 10.94
N TRP A 5 -6.08 13.67 11.63
CA TRP A 5 -6.50 12.54 12.45
C TRP A 5 -7.42 12.99 13.58
N SER A 6 -8.50 12.26 13.80
CA SER A 6 -9.44 12.46 14.91
C SER A 6 -9.80 11.12 15.54
N ASN A 7 -9.56 11.00 16.85
CA ASN A 7 -9.94 9.79 17.60
C ASN A 7 -11.46 9.56 17.61
N SER A 8 -12.26 10.62 17.60
CA SER A 8 -13.73 10.52 17.56
C SER A 8 -14.19 9.98 16.20
N GLU A 9 -13.63 10.48 15.10
CA GLU A 9 -13.94 9.98 13.76
C GLU A 9 -13.47 8.53 13.58
N ALA A 10 -12.27 8.18 14.02
CA ALA A 10 -11.77 6.80 13.98
C ALA A 10 -12.73 5.83 14.69
N LYS A 11 -13.25 6.20 15.88
CA LYS A 11 -14.24 5.42 16.60
C LYS A 11 -15.56 5.28 15.83
N LYS A 12 -16.02 6.32 15.11
CA LYS A 12 -17.22 6.25 14.28
C LYS A 12 -17.02 5.25 13.12
N TYR A 13 -15.86 5.30 12.43
CA TYR A 13 -15.53 4.36 11.38
C TYR A 13 -15.49 2.92 11.92
N ILE A 14 -14.83 2.68 13.05
CA ILE A 14 -14.79 1.36 13.69
C ILE A 14 -16.21 0.87 13.95
N LYS A 15 -17.06 1.68 14.61
CA LYS A 15 -18.46 1.32 14.93
C LYS A 15 -19.27 1.03 13.66
N LYS A 16 -19.11 1.87 12.59
CA LYS A 16 -19.80 1.69 11.30
C LYS A 16 -19.47 0.34 10.69
N TYR A 17 -18.17 0.06 10.51
CA TYR A 17 -17.75 -1.10 9.72
C TYR A 17 -17.77 -2.41 10.52
N GLN A 18 -17.63 -2.37 11.85
CA GLN A 18 -17.86 -3.55 12.69
C GLN A 18 -19.31 -4.06 12.62
N LYS A 19 -20.30 -3.14 12.53
CA LYS A 19 -21.69 -3.53 12.31
C LYS A 19 -21.92 -4.23 10.98
N LEU A 20 -21.05 -4.02 10.01
CA LEU A 20 -21.04 -4.67 8.69
C LEU A 20 -20.14 -5.91 8.64
N GLY A 21 -19.61 -6.38 9.79
CA GLY A 21 -18.79 -7.58 9.87
C GLY A 21 -17.30 -7.38 9.59
N HIS A 22 -16.84 -6.13 9.40
CA HIS A 22 -15.42 -5.86 9.13
C HIS A 22 -14.61 -5.74 10.43
N THR A 23 -13.30 -6.02 10.32
CA THR A 23 -12.35 -5.88 11.44
C THR A 23 -12.10 -4.41 11.78
N THR A 24 -11.61 -4.16 13.00
CA THR A 24 -11.10 -2.84 13.40
C THR A 24 -10.00 -2.36 12.47
N ASP A 25 -9.10 -3.24 12.05
CA ASP A 25 -8.01 -2.92 11.13
C ASP A 25 -8.52 -2.40 9.79
N MET A 26 -9.53 -3.07 9.20
CA MET A 26 -10.17 -2.65 7.96
C MET A 26 -10.85 -1.28 8.14
N ALA A 27 -11.58 -1.08 9.22
CA ALA A 27 -12.25 0.19 9.51
C ALA A 27 -11.25 1.36 9.61
N LEU A 28 -10.15 1.15 10.33
CA LEU A 28 -9.07 2.13 10.44
C LEU A 28 -8.37 2.37 9.10
N ARG A 29 -8.18 1.30 8.29
CA ARG A 29 -7.58 1.44 6.97
C ARG A 29 -8.45 2.29 6.04
N VAL A 30 -9.75 2.08 6.01
CA VAL A 30 -10.67 2.92 5.24
C VAL A 30 -10.58 4.39 5.71
N TYR A 31 -10.60 4.62 7.02
CA TYR A 31 -10.51 5.97 7.58
C TYR A 31 -9.21 6.68 7.17
N THR A 32 -8.06 6.04 7.39
CA THR A 32 -6.76 6.63 7.07
C THR A 32 -6.55 6.81 5.56
N THR A 33 -7.04 5.88 4.75
CA THR A 33 -7.00 6.02 3.28
C THR A 33 -7.77 7.25 2.81
N ARG A 34 -8.97 7.46 3.36
CA ARG A 34 -9.77 8.66 3.04
C ARG A 34 -9.12 9.95 3.52
N LEU A 35 -8.42 9.94 4.66
CA LEU A 35 -7.67 11.12 5.11
C LEU A 35 -6.58 11.52 4.11
N LEU A 36 -5.88 10.54 3.53
CA LEU A 36 -4.87 10.79 2.50
C LEU A 36 -5.52 11.21 1.18
N GLY A 37 -6.53 10.46 0.71
CA GLY A 37 -7.17 10.69 -0.59
C GLY A 37 -7.93 12.02 -0.70
N ARG A 38 -8.39 12.57 0.43
CA ARG A 38 -9.05 13.90 0.47
C ARG A 38 -8.08 15.07 0.50
N ASN A 39 -6.80 14.81 0.54
CA ASN A 39 -5.78 15.85 0.45
C ASN A 39 -5.14 15.83 -0.93
N SER A 40 -5.53 16.78 -1.79
CA SER A 40 -5.04 16.89 -3.17
C SER A 40 -3.52 17.14 -3.28
N GLU A 41 -2.87 17.65 -2.22
CA GLU A 41 -1.41 17.77 -2.18
C GLU A 41 -0.69 16.43 -2.02
N LEU A 42 -1.42 15.37 -1.62
CA LEU A 42 -0.89 14.03 -1.39
C LEU A 42 -1.32 13.03 -2.46
N VAL A 43 -2.57 13.13 -2.92
CA VAL A 43 -3.15 12.17 -3.86
C VAL A 43 -4.14 12.88 -4.78
N LEU A 44 -4.03 12.64 -6.09
CA LEU A 44 -4.98 13.10 -7.09
C LEU A 44 -5.60 11.90 -7.81
N HIS A 45 -6.92 11.98 -8.03
CA HIS A 45 -7.71 10.98 -8.78
C HIS A 45 -7.48 9.54 -8.26
N GLY A 46 -7.16 8.61 -9.12
CA GLY A 46 -6.88 7.23 -8.74
C GLY A 46 -5.46 6.94 -8.25
N GLY A 47 -4.61 7.96 -8.09
CA GLY A 47 -3.21 7.82 -7.68
C GLY A 47 -3.03 7.31 -6.25
N GLY A 48 -1.84 6.84 -5.94
CA GLY A 48 -1.51 6.28 -4.64
C GLY A 48 -2.25 4.99 -4.30
N ASN A 49 -1.84 4.35 -3.23
CA ASN A 49 -2.53 3.19 -2.68
C ASN A 49 -2.15 2.96 -1.22
N THR A 50 -2.96 2.19 -0.54
CA THR A 50 -2.76 1.89 0.88
C THR A 50 -3.10 0.44 1.14
N SER A 51 -2.53 -0.10 2.21
CA SER A 51 -2.84 -1.47 2.62
C SER A 51 -2.84 -1.66 4.13
N VAL A 52 -3.43 -2.77 4.56
CA VAL A 52 -3.34 -3.27 5.92
C VAL A 52 -3.15 -4.78 5.92
N LYS A 53 -2.23 -5.27 6.75
CA LYS A 53 -2.10 -6.69 7.06
C LYS A 53 -3.01 -7.03 8.23
N THR A 54 -3.90 -7.99 8.03
CA THR A 54 -4.90 -8.42 9.01
C THR A 54 -5.28 -9.88 8.78
N SER A 55 -6.22 -10.40 9.56
CA SER A 55 -6.76 -11.73 9.33
C SER A 55 -8.23 -11.63 8.94
N VAL A 56 -8.65 -12.48 8.01
CA VAL A 56 -10.06 -12.61 7.60
C VAL A 56 -10.47 -14.09 7.61
N LYS A 57 -11.75 -14.31 7.86
CA LYS A 57 -12.37 -15.63 7.81
C LYS A 57 -12.88 -15.89 6.40
N ASP A 58 -12.46 -17.00 5.79
CA ASP A 58 -12.95 -17.44 4.48
C ASP A 58 -14.28 -18.21 4.61
N ILE A 59 -14.91 -18.51 3.50
CA ILE A 59 -16.17 -19.27 3.43
C ILE A 59 -16.06 -20.67 4.05
N ASP A 60 -14.87 -21.25 4.06
CA ASP A 60 -14.58 -22.55 4.72
C ASP A 60 -14.46 -22.44 6.24
N GLY A 61 -14.62 -21.23 6.80
CA GLY A 61 -14.52 -20.94 8.22
C GLY A 61 -13.09 -20.80 8.74
N LYS A 62 -12.06 -20.96 7.89
CA LYS A 62 -10.66 -20.79 8.29
C LYS A 62 -10.25 -19.34 8.28
N ASN A 63 -9.35 -19.00 9.22
CA ASN A 63 -8.72 -17.69 9.24
C ASN A 63 -7.48 -17.70 8.35
N TYR A 64 -7.36 -16.67 7.53
CA TYR A 64 -6.19 -16.42 6.69
C TYR A 64 -5.58 -15.07 7.02
N ASP A 65 -4.26 -15.03 7.16
CA ASP A 65 -3.53 -13.77 7.15
C ASP A 65 -3.53 -13.21 5.74
N VAL A 66 -3.97 -11.97 5.60
CA VAL A 66 -4.17 -11.29 4.33
C VAL A 66 -3.52 -9.92 4.30
N LEU A 67 -3.21 -9.49 3.09
CA LEU A 67 -2.98 -8.10 2.75
C LEU A 67 -4.26 -7.56 2.12
N CYS A 68 -4.93 -6.64 2.79
CA CYS A 68 -6.00 -5.85 2.19
C CYS A 68 -5.35 -4.61 1.57
N VAL A 69 -5.39 -4.49 0.25
CA VAL A 69 -4.70 -3.43 -0.51
C VAL A 69 -5.68 -2.76 -1.46
N LYS A 70 -5.52 -1.45 -1.69
CA LYS A 70 -6.37 -0.71 -2.63
C LYS A 70 -6.44 -1.41 -3.99
N GLY A 71 -7.64 -1.64 -4.45
CA GLY A 71 -7.95 -2.19 -5.77
C GLY A 71 -7.80 -1.16 -6.88
N SER A 72 -7.52 -1.64 -8.09
CA SER A 72 -7.46 -0.81 -9.29
C SER A 72 -8.80 -0.10 -9.53
N GLY A 73 -8.74 1.17 -9.93
CA GLY A 73 -9.92 1.98 -10.27
C GLY A 73 -10.65 2.62 -9.08
N TRP A 74 -10.28 2.33 -7.85
CA TRP A 74 -10.86 2.98 -6.68
C TRP A 74 -10.16 4.29 -6.34
N ASP A 75 -10.96 5.31 -6.01
CA ASP A 75 -10.46 6.56 -5.46
C ASP A 75 -10.24 6.43 -3.94
N MET A 76 -9.08 6.88 -3.46
CA MET A 76 -8.76 6.85 -2.03
C MET A 76 -9.69 7.74 -1.20
N ALA A 77 -10.19 8.86 -1.76
CA ALA A 77 -11.07 9.80 -1.07
C ALA A 77 -12.43 9.18 -0.69
N GLU A 78 -12.90 8.22 -1.49
CA GLU A 78 -14.24 7.60 -1.35
C GLU A 78 -14.17 6.08 -1.10
N ILE A 79 -12.97 5.55 -0.82
CA ILE A 79 -12.77 4.10 -0.68
C ILE A 79 -13.69 3.50 0.39
N GLU A 80 -14.24 2.33 0.11
CA GLU A 80 -14.99 1.48 1.02
C GLU A 80 -14.25 0.15 1.21
N PRO A 81 -14.61 -0.71 2.18
CA PRO A 81 -13.97 -2.02 2.35
C PRO A 81 -13.91 -2.86 1.07
N ALA A 82 -14.95 -2.78 0.23
CA ALA A 82 -14.98 -3.47 -1.07
C ALA A 82 -13.86 -3.02 -2.04
N GLY A 83 -13.34 -1.82 -1.85
CA GLY A 83 -12.19 -1.29 -2.61
C GLY A 83 -10.83 -1.75 -2.08
N LEU A 84 -10.79 -2.58 -1.05
CA LEU A 84 -9.59 -3.11 -0.42
C LEU A 84 -9.58 -4.65 -0.49
N PRO A 85 -9.43 -5.25 -1.70
CA PRO A 85 -9.41 -6.69 -1.86
C PRO A 85 -8.38 -7.36 -0.95
N ALA A 86 -8.79 -8.48 -0.34
CA ALA A 86 -7.98 -9.27 0.56
C ALA A 86 -7.24 -10.37 -0.22
N VAL A 87 -5.91 -10.29 -0.25
CA VAL A 87 -5.02 -11.27 -0.88
C VAL A 87 -4.32 -12.09 0.22
N LYS A 88 -4.30 -13.41 0.13
CA LYS A 88 -3.61 -14.29 1.07
C LYS A 88 -2.13 -13.91 1.17
N LEU A 89 -1.67 -13.56 2.37
CA LEU A 89 -0.33 -12.97 2.57
C LEU A 89 0.80 -14.01 2.39
N LYS A 90 0.61 -15.22 2.90
CA LYS A 90 1.62 -16.28 2.82
C LYS A 90 2.07 -16.60 1.39
N PRO A 91 1.17 -16.77 0.40
CA PRO A 91 1.58 -16.93 -1.00
C PRO A 91 2.37 -15.74 -1.55
N LEU A 92 1.98 -14.50 -1.24
CA LEU A 92 2.72 -13.32 -1.68
C LEU A 92 4.15 -13.33 -1.14
N LEU A 93 4.32 -13.62 0.16
CA LEU A 93 5.64 -13.68 0.80
C LEU A 93 6.52 -14.81 0.26
N ALA A 94 5.93 -15.92 -0.20
CA ALA A 94 6.68 -17.03 -0.80
C ALA A 94 7.44 -16.62 -2.07
N LEU A 95 7.00 -15.55 -2.75
CA LEU A 95 7.69 -15.02 -3.94
C LEU A 95 8.79 -13.98 -3.62
N ARG A 96 9.04 -13.67 -2.34
CA ARG A 96 10.01 -12.65 -1.94
C ARG A 96 11.40 -12.84 -2.56
N ASN A 97 11.84 -14.08 -2.72
CA ASN A 97 13.16 -14.41 -3.28
C ASN A 97 13.13 -14.75 -4.79
N LYS A 98 11.96 -14.64 -5.44
CA LYS A 98 11.83 -14.87 -6.89
C LYS A 98 12.45 -13.68 -7.62
N LYS A 99 13.36 -13.94 -8.56
CA LYS A 99 14.10 -12.89 -9.28
C LYS A 99 13.24 -12.09 -10.25
N TYR A 100 12.29 -12.75 -10.90
CA TYR A 100 11.46 -12.15 -11.94
C TYR A 100 10.05 -12.75 -11.95
N LEU A 101 9.08 -11.93 -12.28
CA LEU A 101 7.69 -12.30 -12.53
C LEU A 101 7.16 -11.35 -13.61
N SER A 102 6.53 -11.87 -14.66
CA SER A 102 5.87 -11.03 -15.67
C SER A 102 4.64 -10.33 -15.07
N ASP A 103 4.18 -9.26 -15.69
CA ASP A 103 2.99 -8.54 -15.22
C ASP A 103 1.75 -9.42 -15.32
N GLU A 104 1.62 -10.23 -16.38
CA GLU A 104 0.52 -11.19 -16.56
C GLU A 104 0.52 -12.24 -15.45
N ASP A 105 1.67 -12.86 -15.18
CA ASP A 105 1.81 -13.84 -14.10
C ASP A 105 1.57 -13.22 -12.73
N MET A 106 2.04 -11.99 -12.51
CA MET A 106 1.84 -11.23 -11.29
C MET A 106 0.34 -11.01 -11.03
N VAL A 107 -0.39 -10.52 -12.01
CA VAL A 107 -1.85 -10.28 -11.91
C VAL A 107 -2.59 -11.60 -11.71
N ALA A 108 -2.26 -12.64 -12.48
CA ALA A 108 -2.87 -13.96 -12.34
C ALA A 108 -2.59 -14.56 -10.95
N TYR A 109 -1.37 -14.39 -10.43
CA TYR A 109 -1.00 -14.87 -9.10
C TYR A 109 -1.77 -14.16 -7.99
N GLN A 110 -1.92 -12.84 -8.08
CA GLN A 110 -2.72 -12.06 -7.13
C GLN A 110 -4.18 -12.51 -7.15
N LYS A 111 -4.79 -12.64 -8.35
CA LYS A 111 -6.18 -13.04 -8.51
C LYS A 111 -6.48 -14.41 -7.89
N ARG A 112 -5.67 -15.42 -8.15
CA ARG A 112 -5.91 -16.77 -7.60
C ARG A 112 -5.72 -16.88 -6.09
N ASN A 113 -5.10 -15.85 -5.47
CA ASN A 113 -4.90 -15.77 -4.03
C ASN A 113 -5.84 -14.77 -3.33
N LEU A 114 -6.84 -14.23 -4.04
CA LEU A 114 -7.92 -13.47 -3.43
C LEU A 114 -8.74 -14.37 -2.50
N ILE A 115 -9.23 -13.79 -1.40
CA ILE A 115 -10.24 -14.45 -0.55
C ILE A 115 -11.58 -14.49 -1.29
N ASP A 116 -11.99 -13.36 -1.88
CA ASP A 116 -13.17 -13.29 -2.74
C ASP A 116 -12.74 -12.99 -4.18
N ILE A 117 -12.93 -13.97 -5.08
CA ILE A 117 -12.57 -13.85 -6.50
C ILE A 117 -13.34 -12.75 -7.24
N LYS A 118 -14.48 -12.29 -6.69
CA LYS A 118 -15.29 -11.20 -7.25
C LYS A 118 -14.75 -9.82 -6.90
N SER A 119 -13.79 -9.75 -5.97
CA SER A 119 -13.14 -8.49 -5.59
C SER A 119 -12.44 -7.83 -6.78
N PRO A 120 -12.28 -6.50 -6.78
CA PRO A 120 -11.49 -5.81 -7.80
C PRO A 120 -10.06 -6.33 -7.84
N ASN A 121 -9.38 -6.13 -8.96
CA ASN A 121 -7.96 -6.48 -9.09
C ASN A 121 -7.15 -5.70 -8.04
N PRO A 122 -6.30 -6.35 -7.25
CA PRO A 122 -5.39 -5.67 -6.35
C PRO A 122 -4.44 -4.73 -7.13
N SER A 123 -3.93 -3.70 -6.46
CA SER A 123 -2.90 -2.81 -7.04
C SER A 123 -1.73 -3.60 -7.63
N VAL A 124 -1.13 -3.10 -8.70
CA VAL A 124 0.13 -3.63 -9.27
C VAL A 124 1.27 -3.60 -8.25
N GLU A 125 1.17 -2.77 -7.21
CA GLU A 125 2.15 -2.64 -6.13
C GLU A 125 1.87 -3.53 -4.91
N THR A 126 0.93 -4.47 -5.03
CA THR A 126 0.58 -5.40 -3.95
C THR A 126 1.80 -6.11 -3.34
N PHE A 127 2.76 -6.54 -4.16
CA PHE A 127 3.97 -7.21 -3.67
C PHE A 127 4.89 -6.26 -2.87
N LEU A 128 4.97 -4.99 -3.28
CA LEU A 128 5.69 -3.96 -2.52
C LEU A 128 5.13 -3.86 -1.10
N HIS A 129 3.81 -3.73 -0.98
CA HIS A 129 3.12 -3.68 0.33
C HIS A 129 3.28 -4.97 1.12
N ALA A 130 3.26 -6.13 0.45
CA ALA A 130 3.43 -7.43 1.10
C ALA A 130 4.83 -7.59 1.70
N PHE A 131 5.88 -7.18 0.98
CA PHE A 131 7.28 -7.41 1.36
C PHE A 131 7.75 -6.51 2.51
N LEU A 132 7.18 -5.32 2.66
CA LEU A 132 7.41 -4.48 3.83
C LEU A 132 6.76 -5.10 5.08
N PRO A 133 7.42 -5.11 6.25
CA PRO A 133 6.90 -5.80 7.43
C PRO A 133 5.81 -5.03 8.18
N PHE A 134 5.55 -3.80 7.80
CA PHE A 134 4.60 -2.94 8.51
C PHE A 134 3.16 -3.40 8.34
N LYS A 135 2.37 -3.27 9.40
CA LYS A 135 0.95 -3.59 9.39
C LYS A 135 0.16 -2.68 8.44
N PHE A 136 0.44 -1.38 8.47
CA PHE A 136 -0.11 -0.36 7.59
C PHE A 136 0.98 0.16 6.68
N VAL A 137 0.70 0.23 5.39
CA VAL A 137 1.61 0.81 4.38
C VAL A 137 0.82 1.81 3.56
N ASP A 138 1.36 3.02 3.43
CA ASP A 138 0.77 4.13 2.69
C ASP A 138 1.71 4.53 1.55
N HIS A 139 1.14 4.74 0.37
CA HIS A 139 1.83 5.25 -0.81
C HIS A 139 1.06 6.45 -1.34
N THR A 140 1.74 7.58 -1.45
CA THR A 140 1.18 8.84 -1.93
C THR A 140 2.06 9.42 -3.03
N HIS A 141 1.47 10.24 -3.89
CA HIS A 141 2.14 11.02 -4.93
C HIS A 141 2.12 12.51 -4.53
N SER A 142 2.81 12.85 -3.41
CA SER A 142 2.83 14.22 -2.92
C SER A 142 3.52 15.16 -3.92
N ASP A 143 2.83 16.25 -4.33
CA ASP A 143 3.35 17.24 -5.27
C ASP A 143 4.71 17.78 -4.86
N ALA A 144 4.87 18.12 -3.57
CA ALA A 144 6.13 18.63 -3.05
C ALA A 144 7.29 17.60 -3.15
N ILE A 145 6.99 16.31 -3.02
CA ILE A 145 7.99 15.24 -3.17
C ILE A 145 8.28 15.03 -4.65
N MET A 146 7.26 14.97 -5.51
CA MET A 146 7.43 14.79 -6.94
C MET A 146 8.21 15.94 -7.57
N ASP A 147 8.01 17.19 -7.14
CA ASP A 147 8.81 18.33 -7.60
C ASP A 147 10.31 18.14 -7.33
N VAL A 148 10.68 17.49 -6.24
CA VAL A 148 12.07 17.19 -5.92
C VAL A 148 12.56 15.94 -6.66
N THR A 149 11.79 14.85 -6.64
CA THR A 149 12.23 13.53 -7.14
C THR A 149 12.34 13.47 -8.65
N ASN A 150 11.57 14.30 -9.39
CA ASN A 150 11.56 14.33 -10.85
C ASN A 150 12.63 15.26 -11.45
N ARG A 151 13.45 15.89 -10.62
CA ARG A 151 14.59 16.72 -11.10
C ARG A 151 15.80 15.87 -11.45
N PRO A 152 16.65 16.32 -12.40
CA PRO A 152 17.88 15.60 -12.75
C PRO A 152 18.79 15.32 -11.55
N ASN A 153 18.82 16.22 -10.57
CA ASN A 153 19.56 16.10 -9.31
C ASN A 153 18.68 15.72 -8.11
N GLY A 154 17.53 15.10 -8.37
CA GLY A 154 16.52 14.75 -7.33
C GLY A 154 17.09 13.89 -6.21
N LYS A 155 17.98 12.95 -6.52
CA LYS A 155 18.64 12.10 -5.53
C LYS A 155 19.47 12.89 -4.53
N GLU A 156 20.27 13.84 -5.01
CA GLU A 156 21.12 14.72 -4.20
C GLU A 156 20.26 15.65 -3.35
N LEU A 157 19.20 16.21 -3.94
CA LEU A 157 18.25 17.05 -3.22
C LEU A 157 17.54 16.27 -2.11
N CYS A 158 17.04 15.06 -2.38
CA CYS A 158 16.43 14.22 -1.34
C CYS A 158 17.41 13.93 -0.19
N LYS A 159 18.67 13.61 -0.50
CA LYS A 159 19.70 13.41 0.54
C LYS A 159 19.93 14.67 1.37
N LYS A 160 19.98 15.85 0.73
CA LYS A 160 20.17 17.13 1.42
C LYS A 160 18.99 17.48 2.32
N ILE A 161 17.77 17.22 1.87
CA ILE A 161 16.54 17.59 2.59
C ILE A 161 16.26 16.62 3.73
N PHE A 162 16.33 15.31 3.47
CA PHE A 162 15.84 14.27 4.39
C PHE A 162 16.97 13.55 5.15
N GLY A 163 18.23 13.64 4.66
CA GLY A 163 19.38 12.95 5.26
C GLY A 163 19.15 11.44 5.34
N ASN A 164 19.40 10.87 6.53
CA ASN A 164 19.26 9.44 6.80
C ASN A 164 17.85 9.05 7.31
N LYS A 165 16.89 9.97 7.29
CA LYS A 165 15.52 9.69 7.77
C LYS A 165 14.70 8.89 6.77
N VAL A 166 15.15 8.81 5.52
CA VAL A 166 14.48 8.09 4.43
C VAL A 166 15.47 7.21 3.68
N SER A 167 14.98 6.17 3.03
CA SER A 167 15.74 5.47 2.00
C SER A 167 15.25 5.89 0.62
N ILE A 168 16.20 6.16 -0.28
CA ILE A 168 15.92 6.60 -1.64
C ILE A 168 15.94 5.38 -2.56
N VAL A 169 14.86 5.17 -3.28
CA VAL A 169 14.68 4.09 -4.25
C VAL A 169 14.90 4.69 -5.65
N PRO A 170 15.86 4.18 -6.44
CA PRO A 170 16.00 4.60 -7.83
C PRO A 170 14.75 4.22 -8.63
N TYR A 171 14.53 4.86 -9.77
CA TYR A 171 13.41 4.51 -10.63
C TYR A 171 13.43 3.03 -11.01
N VAL A 172 12.33 2.38 -10.79
CA VAL A 172 12.01 1.03 -11.28
C VAL A 172 10.53 1.06 -11.66
N MET A 173 10.20 0.50 -12.82
CA MET A 173 8.80 0.41 -13.27
C MET A 173 7.93 -0.21 -12.17
N PRO A 174 6.75 0.37 -11.85
CA PRO A 174 5.80 -0.23 -10.92
C PRO A 174 5.47 -1.67 -11.27
N GLY A 175 5.46 -2.53 -10.25
CA GLY A 175 5.23 -3.97 -10.42
C GLY A 175 6.17 -4.81 -9.56
N PHE A 176 6.41 -6.06 -9.97
CA PHE A 176 7.21 -7.00 -9.20
C PHE A 176 8.68 -6.56 -9.02
N GLY A 177 9.27 -5.97 -10.07
CA GLY A 177 10.65 -5.45 -10.02
C GLY A 177 10.84 -4.35 -8.97
N LEU A 178 9.88 -3.43 -8.86
CA LEU A 178 9.89 -2.39 -7.82
C LEU A 178 9.79 -3.01 -6.42
N ALA A 179 8.92 -4.01 -6.23
CA ALA A 179 8.78 -4.71 -4.95
C ALA A 179 10.10 -5.39 -4.54
N GLN A 180 10.81 -6.01 -5.48
CA GLN A 180 12.13 -6.60 -5.24
C GLN A 180 13.17 -5.54 -4.85
N LYS A 181 13.20 -4.42 -5.57
CA LYS A 181 14.13 -3.33 -5.28
C LYS A 181 13.91 -2.74 -3.89
N ILE A 182 12.66 -2.55 -3.51
CA ILE A 182 12.30 -2.06 -2.17
C ILE A 182 12.68 -3.09 -1.10
N ASN A 183 12.42 -4.38 -1.32
CA ASN A 183 12.83 -5.43 -0.40
C ASN A 183 14.36 -5.46 -0.19
N GLU A 184 15.16 -5.29 -1.26
CA GLU A 184 16.61 -5.19 -1.18
C GLU A 184 17.05 -3.98 -0.32
N ILE A 185 16.48 -2.80 -0.60
CA ILE A 185 16.84 -1.56 0.11
C ILE A 185 16.42 -1.63 1.57
N TYR A 186 15.22 -2.11 1.85
CA TYR A 186 14.72 -2.27 3.21
C TYR A 186 15.56 -3.27 4.01
N SER A 187 15.97 -4.39 3.41
CA SER A 187 16.83 -5.39 4.08
C SER A 187 18.18 -4.84 4.51
N LYS A 188 18.71 -3.83 3.77
CA LYS A 188 19.95 -3.13 4.12
C LYS A 188 19.78 -2.08 5.20
N ASN A 189 18.56 -1.54 5.37
CA ASN A 189 18.24 -0.52 6.36
C ASN A 189 16.85 -0.77 6.99
N PRO A 190 16.72 -1.77 7.87
CA PRO A 190 15.42 -2.20 8.40
C PRO A 190 14.80 -1.23 9.42
N ASN A 191 15.54 -0.23 9.88
CA ASN A 191 15.06 0.76 10.84
C ASN A 191 14.33 1.94 10.17
N ILE A 192 14.29 1.97 8.83
CA ILE A 192 13.62 3.06 8.09
C ILE A 192 12.13 2.73 7.94
N ASN A 193 11.30 3.76 8.04
CA ASN A 193 9.85 3.64 7.85
C ASN A 193 9.33 4.56 6.72
N CYS A 194 10.22 5.23 6.00
CA CYS A 194 9.89 6.10 4.89
C CYS A 194 10.81 5.82 3.69
N LEU A 195 10.20 5.61 2.53
CA LEU A 195 10.88 5.42 1.25
C LEU A 195 10.50 6.55 0.31
N ILE A 196 11.46 7.09 -0.42
CA ILE A 196 11.24 8.06 -1.49
C ILE A 196 11.62 7.39 -2.81
N LEU A 197 10.65 7.29 -3.71
CA LEU A 197 10.81 6.73 -5.04
C LEU A 197 11.14 7.87 -6.02
N LEU A 198 12.25 7.75 -6.73
CA LEU A 198 12.66 8.74 -7.74
C LEU A 198 11.90 8.51 -9.03
N ASN A 199 11.44 9.57 -9.68
CA ASN A 199 10.77 9.57 -10.98
C ASN A 199 9.57 8.61 -11.04
N HIS A 200 8.87 8.42 -9.93
CA HIS A 200 7.74 7.51 -9.81
C HIS A 200 6.42 8.20 -10.09
#